data_6abd13b4c36fe7b489f94994985a99ad
#
_entry.id   6abd13b4c36fe7b489f94994985a99ad
#
_cell.length_a   1.000
_cell.length_b   1.000
_cell.length_c   1.000
_cell.angle_alpha   90.00
_cell.angle_beta   90.00
_cell.angle_gamma   90.00
#
_symmetry.space_group_name_H-M   'P 1'
#
loop_
_entity.id
_entity.type
_entity.pdbx_description
1 polymer ?
#
loop_
_entity_poly.entity_id
_entity_poly.type
_entity_poly.pdbx_seq_one_letter_code
_entity_poly.pdbx_strand_id
1 'polypeptide(L)'
;MSRDKRCGVLFTSSCAAHMIAPEFASYSATKHAVSCFGEAMFFELKRNIDVTVWEPGYIESNIHLESPPSFLTLTAKDAVNDIFNKFGIRRHMVLSRLLSSLACQLIMET
;
A
#
# COMPACT_ATOMS: atom_id res chain seq x y z
N MET A 1 14.26 9.03 20.61
CA MET A 1 12.93 9.61 20.36
C MET A 1 12.39 10.14 21.69
N SER A 2 12.01 11.41 21.75
CA SER A 2 11.48 11.98 22.99
C SER A 2 10.08 11.44 23.25
N ARG A 3 9.75 11.17 24.52
CA ARG A 3 8.47 10.61 24.96
C ARG A 3 7.25 11.47 24.60
N ASP A 4 7.44 12.73 24.22
CA ASP A 4 6.38 13.72 24.05
C ASP A 4 5.96 13.94 22.58
N LYS A 5 6.60 13.25 21.62
CA LYS A 5 6.23 13.36 20.19
C LYS A 5 5.75 12.01 19.69
N ARG A 6 4.50 11.96 19.20
CA ARG A 6 4.02 10.82 18.45
C ARG A 6 4.85 10.68 17.18
N CYS A 7 5.34 9.50 16.95
CA CYS A 7 6.10 9.14 15.76
C CYS A 7 5.34 8.09 14.99
N GLY A 8 5.55 8.05 13.68
CA GLY A 8 4.93 7.06 12.83
C GLY A 8 5.92 6.45 11.85
N VAL A 9 5.62 5.24 11.44
CA VAL A 9 6.34 4.49 10.41
C VAL A 9 5.36 4.10 9.31
N LEU A 10 5.72 4.39 8.08
CA LEU A 10 4.98 4.01 6.89
C LEU A 10 5.74 2.92 6.14
N PHE A 11 5.13 1.75 5.99
CA PHE A 11 5.63 0.69 5.13
C PHE A 11 4.95 0.77 3.77
N THR A 12 5.74 0.99 2.73
CA THR A 12 5.23 1.05 1.35
C THR A 12 5.29 -0.33 0.70
N SER A 13 4.15 -0.95 0.56
CA SER A 13 3.96 -2.22 -0.14
C SER A 13 3.34 -2.00 -1.53
N SER A 14 2.45 -2.85 -1.94
CA SER A 14 1.69 -2.75 -3.19
C SER A 14 0.42 -3.60 -3.10
N CYS A 15 -0.59 -3.27 -3.86
CA CYS A 15 -1.74 -4.16 -4.04
C CYS A 15 -1.34 -5.54 -4.61
N ALA A 16 -0.21 -5.62 -5.32
CA ALA A 16 0.38 -6.87 -5.80
C ALA A 16 0.77 -7.84 -4.67
N ALA A 17 0.88 -7.37 -3.42
CA ALA A 17 1.11 -8.23 -2.26
C ALA A 17 0.02 -9.31 -2.09
N HIS A 18 -1.19 -9.03 -2.56
CA HIS A 18 -2.35 -9.91 -2.44
C HIS A 18 -2.73 -10.60 -3.75
N MET A 19 -1.89 -10.49 -4.77
CA MET A 19 -2.16 -11.03 -6.10
C MET A 19 -1.24 -12.20 -6.43
N ILE A 20 -1.81 -13.21 -7.11
CA ILE A 20 -1.01 -14.22 -7.80
C ILE A 20 -0.78 -13.70 -9.21
N ALA A 21 0.41 -13.15 -9.47
CA ALA A 21 0.75 -12.58 -10.77
C ALA A 21 1.85 -13.41 -11.43
N PRO A 22 1.52 -14.22 -12.46
CA PRO A 22 2.55 -14.83 -13.30
C PRO A 22 3.52 -13.76 -13.84
N GLU A 23 4.78 -14.11 -13.99
CA GLU A 23 5.89 -13.21 -14.40
C GLU A 23 6.31 -12.18 -13.34
N PHE A 24 5.48 -11.90 -12.34
CA PHE A 24 5.77 -10.98 -11.22
C PHE A 24 5.83 -11.68 -9.85
N ALA A 25 6.07 -12.98 -9.83
CA ALA A 25 6.03 -13.78 -8.60
C ALA A 25 6.98 -13.27 -7.51
N SER A 26 8.22 -12.94 -7.88
CA SER A 26 9.20 -12.38 -6.93
C SER A 26 8.79 -11.02 -6.40
N TYR A 27 8.26 -10.15 -7.25
CA TYR A 27 7.75 -8.85 -6.84
C TYR A 27 6.57 -8.99 -5.86
N SER A 28 5.59 -9.80 -6.20
CA SER A 28 4.45 -10.06 -5.31
C SER A 28 4.87 -10.65 -3.98
N ALA A 29 5.81 -11.61 -3.98
CA ALA A 29 6.34 -12.21 -2.77
C ALA A 29 7.06 -11.20 -1.88
N THR A 30 7.90 -10.33 -2.45
CA THR A 30 8.58 -9.28 -1.68
C THR A 30 7.62 -8.26 -1.10
N LYS A 31 6.60 -7.86 -1.84
CA LYS A 31 5.57 -6.93 -1.35
C LYS A 31 4.68 -7.56 -0.29
N HIS A 32 4.36 -8.84 -0.42
CA HIS A 32 3.66 -9.56 0.64
C HIS A 32 4.49 -9.62 1.93
N ALA A 33 5.79 -9.87 1.83
CA ALA A 33 6.69 -9.85 2.98
C ALA A 33 6.70 -8.46 3.67
N VAL A 34 6.73 -7.37 2.92
CA VAL A 34 6.64 -6.00 3.47
C VAL A 34 5.30 -5.79 4.19
N SER A 35 4.19 -6.22 3.60
CA SER A 35 2.87 -6.10 4.21
C SER A 35 2.75 -6.88 5.51
N CYS A 36 3.18 -8.13 5.51
CA CYS A 36 3.18 -8.98 6.71
C CYS A 36 4.07 -8.39 7.82
N PHE A 37 5.26 -7.93 7.46
CA PHE A 37 6.18 -7.31 8.41
C PHE A 37 5.58 -6.03 9.02
N GLY A 38 5.02 -5.17 8.18
CA GLY A 38 4.38 -3.93 8.65
C GLY A 38 3.19 -4.19 9.56
N GLU A 39 2.37 -5.19 9.28
CA GLU A 39 1.28 -5.60 10.16
C GLU A 39 1.78 -6.13 11.52
N ALA A 40 2.80 -6.96 11.51
CA ALA A 40 3.42 -7.45 12.74
C ALA A 40 3.95 -6.27 13.60
N MET A 41 4.66 -5.34 12.96
CA MET A 41 5.16 -4.14 13.63
C MET A 41 4.03 -3.26 14.20
N PHE A 42 2.89 -3.17 13.53
CA PHE A 42 1.73 -2.48 14.10
C PHE A 42 1.34 -3.04 15.47
N PHE A 43 1.25 -4.33 15.61
CA PHE A 43 0.87 -4.95 16.89
C PHE A 43 1.96 -4.82 17.95
N GLU A 44 3.22 -4.87 17.56
CA GLU A 44 4.34 -4.72 18.50
C GLU A 44 4.52 -3.28 18.99
N LEU A 45 4.33 -2.30 18.11
CA LEU A 45 4.67 -0.90 18.37
C LEU A 45 3.46 -0.01 18.69
N LYS A 46 2.25 -0.49 18.55
CA LYS A 46 0.99 0.29 18.61
C LYS A 46 0.81 1.19 19.84
N ARG A 47 1.54 0.94 20.91
CA ARG A 47 1.46 1.76 22.12
C ARG A 47 2.26 3.05 22.03
N ASN A 48 3.31 3.06 21.23
CA ASN A 48 4.30 4.12 21.22
C ASN A 48 4.48 4.76 19.84
N ILE A 49 4.21 4.01 18.79
CA ILE A 49 4.48 4.40 17.40
C ILE A 49 3.26 4.05 16.56
N ASP A 50 2.83 5.00 15.74
CA ASP A 50 1.81 4.75 14.73
C ASP A 50 2.44 4.03 13.55
N VAL A 51 1.92 2.86 13.21
CA VAL A 51 2.40 2.07 12.07
C VAL A 51 1.29 1.99 11.04
N THR A 52 1.61 2.30 9.80
CA THR A 52 0.70 2.20 8.67
C THR A 52 1.35 1.42 7.54
N VAL A 53 0.63 0.47 6.98
CA VAL A 53 1.02 -0.24 5.76
C VAL A 53 0.23 0.35 4.59
N TRP A 54 0.95 0.87 3.61
CA TRP A 54 0.37 1.45 2.41
C TRP A 54 0.56 0.51 1.22
N GLU A 55 -0.54 0.15 0.59
CA GLU A 55 -0.58 -0.78 -0.54
C GLU A 55 -1.19 -0.09 -1.76
N PRO A 56 -0.41 0.76 -2.46
CA PRO A 56 -0.91 1.44 -3.63
C PRO A 56 -1.17 0.49 -4.79
N GLY A 57 -2.15 0.84 -5.61
CA GLY A 57 -2.32 0.31 -6.94
C GLY A 57 -1.39 1.02 -7.93
N TYR A 58 -1.91 1.32 -9.11
CA TYR A 58 -1.15 2.08 -10.11
C TYR A 58 -1.06 3.56 -9.74
N ILE A 59 0.16 4.08 -9.70
CA ILE A 59 0.45 5.50 -9.51
C ILE A 59 1.17 5.98 -10.75
N GLU A 60 0.74 7.13 -11.27
CA GLU A 60 1.41 7.80 -12.37
C GLU A 60 2.86 8.13 -11.99
N SER A 61 3.81 7.56 -12.71
CA SER A 61 5.24 7.76 -12.47
C SER A 61 6.03 7.46 -13.74
N ASN A 62 7.28 7.91 -13.75
CA ASN A 62 8.20 7.67 -14.87
C ASN A 62 8.63 6.20 -15.06
N ILE A 63 8.22 5.32 -14.15
CA ILE A 63 8.54 3.87 -14.24
C ILE A 63 7.62 3.17 -15.22
N HIS A 64 6.39 3.66 -15.40
CA HIS A 64 5.44 3.07 -16.32
C HIS A 64 5.50 3.74 -17.68
N LEU A 65 6.04 3.04 -18.66
CA LEU A 65 6.09 3.48 -20.06
C LEU A 65 4.71 3.40 -20.74
N GLU A 66 3.86 2.50 -20.28
CA GLU A 66 2.46 2.39 -20.70
C GLU A 66 1.58 2.47 -19.46
N SER A 67 0.87 3.57 -19.31
CA SER A 67 -0.04 3.77 -18.20
C SER A 67 -1.33 2.99 -18.44
N PRO A 68 -1.83 2.24 -17.44
CA PRO A 68 -3.17 1.70 -17.48
C PRO A 68 -4.20 2.84 -17.59
N PRO A 69 -5.46 2.55 -17.94
CA PRO A 69 -6.50 3.57 -18.07
C PRO A 69 -6.56 4.50 -16.87
N SER A 70 -6.76 5.78 -17.12
CA SER A 70 -6.72 6.86 -16.12
C SER A 70 -7.65 6.66 -14.91
N PHE A 71 -8.73 5.86 -15.06
CA PHE A 71 -9.62 5.55 -13.96
C PHE A 71 -9.04 4.55 -12.94
N LEU A 72 -7.97 3.81 -13.30
CA LEU A 72 -7.25 2.88 -12.42
C LEU A 72 -5.97 3.49 -11.84
N THR A 73 -5.53 4.61 -12.39
CA THR A 73 -4.26 5.24 -12.06
C THR A 73 -4.51 6.48 -11.19
N LEU A 74 -3.76 6.58 -10.11
CA LEU A 74 -3.74 7.78 -9.27
C LEU A 74 -2.58 8.67 -9.68
N THR A 75 -2.79 9.98 -9.62
CA THR A 75 -1.66 10.91 -9.72
C THR A 75 -0.78 10.78 -8.48
N ALA A 76 0.50 11.07 -8.61
CA ALA A 76 1.41 11.06 -7.47
C ALA A 76 0.95 12.03 -6.36
N LYS A 77 0.38 13.17 -6.75
CA LYS A 77 -0.15 14.17 -5.81
C LYS A 77 -1.34 13.63 -5.01
N ASP A 78 -2.29 12.97 -5.66
CA ASP A 78 -3.46 12.40 -4.98
C ASP A 78 -3.06 11.26 -4.06
N ALA A 79 -2.10 10.43 -4.47
CA ALA A 79 -1.53 9.37 -3.66
C ALA A 79 -0.90 9.92 -2.37
N VAL A 80 -0.07 10.96 -2.48
CA VAL A 80 0.58 11.59 -1.33
C VAL A 80 -0.43 12.24 -0.40
N ASN A 81 -1.42 12.95 -0.94
CA ASN A 81 -2.48 13.56 -0.12
C ASN A 81 -3.28 12.50 0.65
N ASP A 82 -3.59 11.37 0.03
CA ASP A 82 -4.31 10.30 0.69
C ASP A 82 -3.49 9.68 1.82
N ILE A 83 -2.18 9.48 1.62
CA ILE A 83 -1.27 9.02 2.67
C ILE A 83 -1.30 9.96 3.87
N PHE A 84 -1.09 11.26 3.65
CA PHE A 84 -1.04 12.22 4.75
C PHE A 84 -2.36 12.35 5.51
N ASN A 85 -3.49 12.19 4.82
CA ASN A 85 -4.80 12.25 5.46
C ASN A 85 -5.13 11.01 6.30
N LYS A 86 -4.52 9.87 6.01
CA LYS A 86 -4.84 8.59 6.66
C LYS A 86 -3.72 8.05 7.54
N PHE A 87 -2.52 8.63 7.45
CA PHE A 87 -1.36 8.20 8.22
C PHE A 87 -1.63 8.31 9.73
N GLY A 88 -1.35 7.24 10.43
CA GLY A 88 -1.60 7.16 11.87
C GLY A 88 -3.07 6.92 12.26
N ILE A 89 -4.02 7.03 11.32
CA ILE A 89 -5.44 6.77 11.56
C ILE A 89 -5.80 5.32 11.22
N ARG A 90 -5.23 4.80 10.14
CA ARG A 90 -5.47 3.44 9.66
C ARG A 90 -4.20 2.61 9.68
N ARG A 91 -4.32 1.39 10.18
CA ARG A 91 -3.26 0.38 10.14
C ARG A 91 -2.90 0.00 8.70
N HIS A 92 -3.89 -0.22 7.90
CA HIS A 92 -3.78 -0.71 6.54
C HIS A 92 -4.45 0.27 5.59
N MET A 93 -3.72 0.70 4.58
CA MET A 93 -4.26 1.56 3.53
C MET A 93 -4.08 0.89 2.19
N VAL A 94 -5.18 0.42 1.65
CA VAL A 94 -5.23 0.03 0.24
C VAL A 94 -5.64 1.26 -0.55
N LEU A 95 -4.70 1.83 -1.27
CA LEU A 95 -4.97 2.95 -2.14
C LEU A 95 -5.40 2.45 -3.50
N SER A 96 -6.69 2.32 -3.62
CA SER A 96 -7.27 2.16 -4.93
C SER A 96 -8.58 2.92 -4.98
N ARG A 97 -8.81 3.63 -6.04
CA ARG A 97 -10.19 3.92 -6.42
C ARG A 97 -10.93 2.58 -6.41
N LEU A 98 -12.16 2.58 -5.96
CA LEU A 98 -13.07 1.45 -5.68
C LEU A 98 -12.95 0.16 -6.54
N LEU A 99 -12.25 0.22 -7.65
CA LEU A 99 -12.13 -0.85 -8.64
C LEU A 99 -10.93 -1.75 -8.45
N SER A 100 -9.90 -1.37 -7.70
CA SER A 100 -8.73 -2.25 -7.54
C SER A 100 -9.01 -3.37 -6.54
N SER A 101 -9.84 -3.14 -5.55
CA SER A 101 -10.29 -4.21 -4.66
C SER A 101 -11.11 -5.24 -5.42
N LEU A 102 -12.02 -4.79 -6.30
CA LEU A 102 -12.80 -5.66 -7.18
C LEU A 102 -11.94 -6.29 -8.28
N ALA A 103 -10.98 -5.55 -8.85
CA ALA A 103 -10.07 -6.10 -9.86
C ALA A 103 -9.09 -7.09 -9.24
N CYS A 104 -8.56 -6.83 -8.06
CA CYS A 104 -7.74 -7.80 -7.32
C CYS A 104 -8.55 -9.07 -6.99
N GLN A 105 -9.80 -8.93 -6.56
CA GLN A 105 -10.67 -10.08 -6.32
C GLN A 105 -10.98 -10.85 -7.61
N LEU A 106 -11.33 -10.17 -8.69
CA LEU A 106 -11.59 -10.79 -9.99
C LEU A 106 -10.37 -11.50 -10.58
N ILE A 107 -9.16 -10.96 -10.41
CA ILE A 107 -7.92 -11.61 -10.87
C ILE A 107 -7.58 -12.82 -9.99
N MET A 108 -7.91 -12.78 -8.70
CA MET A 108 -7.69 -13.90 -7.78
C MET A 108 -8.70 -15.04 -7.98
N GLU A 109 -9.88 -14.78 -8.53
CA GLU A 109 -10.92 -15.79 -8.79
C GLU A 109 -10.76 -16.47 -10.17
N THR A 110 -9.91 -15.97 -11.01
CA THR A 110 -9.58 -16.57 -12.32
C THR A 110 -8.21 -17.22 -12.34
#